data_aba96ceb5f507728d816189241581670
#
_entry.id   aba96ceb5f507728d816189241581670
#
_cell.length_a   1.000
_cell.length_b   1.000
_cell.length_c   1.000
_cell.angle_alpha   90.00
_cell.angle_beta   90.00
_cell.angle_gamma   90.00
#
_symmetry.space_group_name_H-M   'P 1'
#
loop_
_entity.id
_entity.type
_entity.pdbx_description
1 polymer ?
#
loop_
_entity_poly.entity_id
_entity_poly.type
_entity_poly.pdbx_seq_one_letter_code
_entity_poly.pdbx_strand_id
1 'polypeptide(L)'
;MKIVFLLWLLVASVWPVVAQPSSEFEAANKLFEQGRFADAAAAYERLLTNSPTAALHFNLGNARFKSGQPGKAIFHYHQALRLSPRDPDARGNLQFARRSLGVTVDEPLARHLLRLHTPDEWARLAGAGLGAWFLLLALGETLPAKRAAFAWLTKTFGVIAIVSASLLAAAHWERRTAGLAVVVVPEAAVRPGPLAESKAAFTLRDGTEAVVLDAKDDWLHVRDSGQRAGWVKRESVWRLP
;
A
#
# COMPACT_ATOMS: atom_id res chain seq x y z
N MET A 1 -2.60 44.44 10.54
CA MET A 1 -3.91 43.92 10.08
C MET A 1 -3.94 43.52 8.60
N LYS A 2 -3.32 44.27 7.65
CA LYS A 2 -3.36 43.94 6.21
C LYS A 2 -2.64 42.62 5.82
N ILE A 3 -1.56 42.24 6.51
CA ILE A 3 -0.79 41.01 6.22
C ILE A 3 -1.53 39.74 6.68
N VAL A 4 -2.28 39.82 7.79
CA VAL A 4 -3.07 38.69 8.30
C VAL A 4 -4.27 38.39 7.37
N PHE A 5 -4.84 39.43 6.74
CA PHE A 5 -5.94 39.28 5.78
C PHE A 5 -5.46 38.65 4.46
N LEU A 6 -4.24 38.93 4.02
CA LEU A 6 -3.63 38.33 2.81
C LEU A 6 -3.29 36.84 3.01
N LEU A 7 -2.86 36.45 4.21
CA LEU A 7 -2.62 35.05 4.58
C LEU A 7 -3.93 34.24 4.65
N TRP A 8 -5.04 34.86 5.09
CA TRP A 8 -6.36 34.24 5.12
C TRP A 8 -6.94 34.00 3.72
N LEU A 9 -6.69 34.91 2.78
CA LEU A 9 -7.11 34.77 1.37
C LEU A 9 -6.34 33.63 0.63
N LEU A 10 -5.09 33.38 1.00
CA LEU A 10 -4.30 32.29 0.44
C LEU A 10 -4.73 30.89 0.93
N VAL A 11 -5.31 30.81 2.14
CA VAL A 11 -5.81 29.53 2.70
C VAL A 11 -7.23 29.21 2.17
N ALA A 12 -8.01 30.22 1.78
CA ALA A 12 -9.40 30.04 1.33
C ALA A 12 -9.55 29.51 -0.09
N SER A 13 -8.47 29.39 -0.86
CA SER A 13 -8.53 29.03 -2.30
C SER A 13 -8.24 27.56 -2.62
N VAL A 14 -8.03 26.69 -1.62
CA VAL A 14 -7.87 25.25 -1.84
C VAL A 14 -9.20 24.53 -1.56
N TRP A 15 -10.18 24.76 -2.42
CA TRP A 15 -11.33 23.87 -2.47
C TRP A 15 -10.87 22.57 -3.12
N PRO A 16 -11.13 21.41 -2.50
CA PRO A 16 -10.84 20.16 -3.19
C PRO A 16 -11.74 20.09 -4.43
N VAL A 17 -11.12 20.11 -5.61
CA VAL A 17 -11.80 19.74 -6.84
C VAL A 17 -12.15 18.27 -6.71
N VAL A 18 -13.39 17.97 -6.39
CA VAL A 18 -13.91 16.61 -6.45
C VAL A 18 -13.96 16.28 -7.95
N ALA A 19 -12.97 15.52 -8.41
CA ALA A 19 -12.98 15.02 -9.79
C ALA A 19 -14.23 14.16 -9.97
N GLN A 20 -15.11 14.56 -10.88
CA GLN A 20 -16.27 13.74 -11.23
C GLN A 20 -15.77 12.44 -11.87
N PRO A 21 -16.40 11.30 -11.53
CA PRO A 21 -16.08 10.04 -12.20
C PRO A 21 -16.21 10.20 -13.71
N SER A 22 -15.28 9.64 -14.46
CA SER A 22 -15.40 9.65 -15.93
C SER A 22 -16.62 8.84 -16.35
N SER A 23 -17.24 9.20 -17.47
CA SER A 23 -18.36 8.43 -18.03
C SER A 23 -18.03 6.95 -18.25
N GLU A 24 -16.77 6.65 -18.53
CA GLU A 24 -16.27 5.28 -18.69
C GLU A 24 -16.24 4.52 -17.34
N PHE A 25 -15.91 5.19 -16.23
CA PHE A 25 -15.95 4.60 -14.91
C PHE A 25 -17.38 4.28 -14.49
N GLU A 26 -18.32 5.18 -14.77
CA GLU A 26 -19.74 4.95 -14.51
C GLU A 26 -20.29 3.81 -15.38
N ALA A 27 -19.87 3.71 -16.64
CA ALA A 27 -20.22 2.58 -17.50
C ALA A 27 -19.72 1.24 -16.94
N ALA A 28 -18.50 1.20 -16.40
CA ALA A 28 -17.96 0.02 -15.74
C ALA A 28 -18.73 -0.34 -14.47
N ASN A 29 -19.11 0.66 -13.65
CA ASN A 29 -19.97 0.46 -12.48
C ASN A 29 -21.32 -0.15 -12.86
N LYS A 30 -21.94 0.35 -13.95
CA LYS A 30 -23.21 -0.19 -14.45
C LYS A 30 -23.11 -1.66 -14.89
N LEU A 31 -22.00 -2.05 -15.52
CA LEU A 31 -21.75 -3.46 -15.84
C LEU A 31 -21.66 -4.32 -14.56
N PHE A 32 -20.99 -3.80 -13.54
CA PHE A 32 -20.88 -4.47 -12.24
C PHE A 32 -22.26 -4.65 -11.57
N GLU A 33 -23.09 -3.61 -11.55
CA GLU A 33 -24.46 -3.63 -11.01
C GLU A 33 -25.36 -4.61 -11.76
N GLN A 34 -25.15 -4.80 -13.07
CA GLN A 34 -25.84 -5.78 -13.90
C GLN A 34 -25.38 -7.23 -13.67
N GLY A 35 -24.41 -7.47 -12.78
CA GLY A 35 -23.82 -8.79 -12.53
C GLY A 35 -22.83 -9.24 -13.61
N ARG A 36 -22.50 -8.38 -14.57
CA ARG A 36 -21.53 -8.64 -15.66
C ARG A 36 -20.11 -8.40 -15.16
N PHE A 37 -19.70 -9.18 -14.17
CA PHE A 37 -18.46 -8.91 -13.42
C PHE A 37 -17.20 -9.04 -14.28
N ALA A 38 -17.15 -9.97 -15.23
CA ALA A 38 -16.02 -10.13 -16.13
C ALA A 38 -15.88 -8.92 -17.07
N ASP A 39 -17.00 -8.43 -17.60
CA ASP A 39 -17.02 -7.24 -18.47
C ASP A 39 -16.66 -5.97 -17.70
N ALA A 40 -17.20 -5.84 -16.47
CA ALA A 40 -16.84 -4.74 -15.58
C ALA A 40 -15.33 -4.74 -15.27
N ALA A 41 -14.75 -5.92 -14.96
CA ALA A 41 -13.32 -6.04 -14.73
C ALA A 41 -12.50 -5.60 -15.94
N ALA A 42 -12.87 -6.02 -17.14
CA ALA A 42 -12.19 -5.61 -18.39
C ALA A 42 -12.34 -4.10 -18.65
N ALA A 43 -13.48 -3.49 -18.28
CA ALA A 43 -13.69 -2.06 -18.39
C ALA A 43 -12.81 -1.29 -17.40
N TYR A 44 -12.76 -1.71 -16.13
CA TYR A 44 -11.87 -1.09 -15.14
C TYR A 44 -10.38 -1.24 -15.49
N GLU A 45 -9.96 -2.37 -16.06
CA GLU A 45 -8.56 -2.57 -16.48
C GLU A 45 -8.13 -1.58 -17.56
N ARG A 46 -8.99 -1.29 -18.52
CA ARG A 46 -8.70 -0.25 -19.52
C ARG A 46 -8.49 1.12 -18.90
N LEU A 47 -9.26 1.45 -17.86
CA LEU A 47 -9.12 2.72 -17.15
C LEU A 47 -7.82 2.83 -16.35
N LEU A 48 -7.30 1.70 -15.85
CA LEU A 48 -6.05 1.67 -15.09
C LEU A 48 -4.83 2.16 -15.89
N THR A 49 -4.84 1.98 -17.21
CA THR A 49 -3.73 2.42 -18.08
C THR A 49 -3.57 3.95 -18.10
N ASN A 50 -4.65 4.69 -17.88
CA ASN A 50 -4.67 6.14 -17.95
C ASN A 50 -4.51 6.82 -16.59
N SER A 51 -5.12 6.27 -15.54
CA SER A 51 -5.13 6.91 -14.21
C SER A 51 -5.39 5.89 -13.10
N PRO A 52 -4.37 5.25 -12.55
CA PRO A 52 -4.55 4.31 -11.46
C PRO A 52 -4.97 5.04 -10.17
N THR A 53 -6.18 4.77 -9.69
CA THR A 53 -6.71 5.31 -8.43
C THR A 53 -7.05 4.20 -7.45
N ALA A 54 -7.13 4.52 -6.15
CA ALA A 54 -7.53 3.56 -5.13
C ALA A 54 -8.93 3.00 -5.40
N ALA A 55 -9.89 3.86 -5.77
CA ALA A 55 -11.26 3.47 -6.10
C ALA A 55 -11.32 2.52 -7.31
N LEU A 56 -10.51 2.78 -8.34
CA LEU A 56 -10.46 1.94 -9.52
C LEU A 56 -9.90 0.55 -9.22
N HIS A 57 -8.82 0.48 -8.42
CA HIS A 57 -8.28 -0.80 -7.95
C HIS A 57 -9.27 -1.54 -7.05
N PHE A 58 -9.97 -0.84 -6.16
CA PHE A 58 -10.98 -1.42 -5.29
C PHE A 58 -12.13 -2.06 -6.09
N ASN A 59 -12.71 -1.31 -7.05
CA ASN A 59 -13.81 -1.80 -7.88
C ASN A 59 -13.38 -2.95 -8.79
N LEU A 60 -12.18 -2.88 -9.36
CA LEU A 60 -11.62 -3.99 -10.13
C LEU A 60 -11.39 -5.23 -9.26
N GLY A 61 -10.91 -5.05 -8.02
CA GLY A 61 -10.82 -6.12 -7.04
C GLY A 61 -12.16 -6.80 -6.77
N ASN A 62 -13.22 -6.00 -6.59
CA ASN A 62 -14.58 -6.49 -6.40
C ASN A 62 -15.07 -7.29 -7.64
N ALA A 63 -14.86 -6.75 -8.84
CA ALA A 63 -15.24 -7.40 -10.09
C ALA A 63 -14.49 -8.73 -10.30
N ARG A 64 -13.18 -8.77 -10.02
CA ARG A 64 -12.38 -9.99 -10.09
C ARG A 64 -12.80 -11.03 -9.07
N PHE A 65 -13.12 -10.63 -7.83
CA PHE A 65 -13.61 -11.53 -6.80
C PHE A 65 -14.95 -12.15 -7.20
N LYS A 66 -15.91 -11.34 -7.64
CA LYS A 66 -17.22 -11.78 -8.10
C LYS A 66 -17.17 -12.65 -9.36
N SER A 67 -16.15 -12.48 -10.19
CA SER A 67 -15.91 -13.33 -11.38
C SER A 67 -15.08 -14.61 -11.07
N GLY A 68 -14.86 -14.95 -9.80
CA GLY A 68 -14.18 -16.19 -9.40
C GLY A 68 -12.66 -16.15 -9.56
N GLN A 69 -12.04 -14.95 -9.51
CA GLN A 69 -10.58 -14.73 -9.63
C GLN A 69 -10.04 -14.10 -8.35
N PRO A 70 -10.07 -14.81 -7.20
CA PRO A 70 -9.75 -14.23 -5.90
C PRO A 70 -8.30 -13.78 -5.77
N GLY A 71 -7.34 -14.41 -6.42
CA GLY A 71 -5.94 -13.98 -6.40
C GLY A 71 -5.75 -12.61 -7.07
N LYS A 72 -6.38 -12.40 -8.23
CA LYS A 72 -6.35 -11.08 -8.85
C LYS A 72 -7.07 -10.04 -8.01
N ALA A 73 -8.16 -10.40 -7.33
CA ALA A 73 -8.85 -9.51 -6.42
C ALA A 73 -7.95 -9.09 -5.24
N ILE A 74 -7.28 -10.05 -4.59
CA ILE A 74 -6.32 -9.80 -3.51
C ILE A 74 -5.22 -8.83 -3.98
N PHE A 75 -4.66 -9.04 -5.17
CA PHE A 75 -3.68 -8.12 -5.74
C PHE A 75 -4.24 -6.69 -5.86
N HIS A 76 -5.44 -6.52 -6.40
CA HIS A 76 -6.03 -5.20 -6.58
C HIS A 76 -6.43 -4.54 -5.26
N TYR A 77 -6.90 -5.28 -4.26
CA TYR A 77 -7.13 -4.72 -2.92
C TYR A 77 -5.82 -4.24 -2.27
N HIS A 78 -4.71 -4.95 -2.46
CA HIS A 78 -3.41 -4.46 -2.03
C HIS A 78 -3.00 -3.16 -2.73
N GLN A 79 -3.25 -3.05 -4.04
CA GLN A 79 -2.98 -1.82 -4.79
C GLN A 79 -3.86 -0.66 -4.29
N ALA A 80 -5.15 -0.92 -4.02
CA ALA A 80 -6.05 0.08 -3.43
C ALA A 80 -5.53 0.57 -2.08
N LEU A 81 -5.14 -0.35 -1.20
CA LEU A 81 -4.57 -0.02 0.11
C LEU A 81 -3.20 0.65 0.05
N ARG A 82 -2.41 0.42 -1.01
CA ARG A 82 -1.17 1.15 -1.23
C ARG A 82 -1.42 2.63 -1.55
N LEU A 83 -2.49 2.92 -2.29
CA LEU A 83 -2.89 4.28 -2.66
C LEU A 83 -3.71 4.95 -1.55
N SER A 84 -4.55 4.18 -0.84
CA SER A 84 -5.38 4.63 0.28
C SER A 84 -5.25 3.68 1.48
N PRO A 85 -4.20 3.81 2.31
CA PRO A 85 -3.88 2.83 3.36
C PRO A 85 -4.93 2.71 4.47
N ARG A 86 -5.80 3.71 4.63
CA ARG A 86 -6.83 3.75 5.68
C ARG A 86 -8.22 3.37 5.18
N ASP A 87 -8.34 2.96 3.92
CA ASP A 87 -9.62 2.55 3.34
C ASP A 87 -10.16 1.30 4.07
N PRO A 88 -11.28 1.40 4.82
CA PRO A 88 -11.82 0.29 5.59
C PRO A 88 -12.45 -0.76 4.68
N ASP A 89 -13.03 -0.36 3.54
CA ASP A 89 -13.72 -1.25 2.62
C ASP A 89 -12.72 -2.12 1.86
N ALA A 90 -11.65 -1.51 1.35
CA ALA A 90 -10.57 -2.26 0.70
C ALA A 90 -9.89 -3.25 1.67
N ARG A 91 -9.71 -2.85 2.94
CA ARG A 91 -9.17 -3.74 3.98
C ARG A 91 -10.14 -4.87 4.33
N GLY A 92 -11.42 -4.56 4.48
CA GLY A 92 -12.47 -5.52 4.76
C GLY A 92 -12.58 -6.57 3.65
N ASN A 93 -12.58 -6.12 2.38
CA ASN A 93 -12.68 -7.00 1.22
C ASN A 93 -11.43 -7.84 1.01
N LEU A 94 -10.23 -7.31 1.29
CA LEU A 94 -9.00 -8.10 1.29
C LEU A 94 -9.06 -9.23 2.33
N GLN A 95 -9.47 -8.92 3.55
CA GLN A 95 -9.63 -9.92 4.60
C GLN A 95 -10.72 -10.95 4.27
N PHE A 96 -11.82 -10.52 3.66
CA PHE A 96 -12.87 -11.41 3.22
C PHE A 96 -12.37 -12.37 2.13
N ALA A 97 -11.66 -11.85 1.11
CA ALA A 97 -11.07 -12.65 0.05
C ALA A 97 -10.08 -13.68 0.60
N ARG A 98 -9.21 -13.30 1.54
CA ARG A 98 -8.27 -14.21 2.22
C ARG A 98 -9.00 -15.31 2.98
N ARG A 99 -10.01 -14.94 3.77
CA ARG A 99 -10.80 -15.92 4.55
C ARG A 99 -11.56 -16.91 3.65
N SER A 100 -12.08 -16.48 2.51
CA SER A 100 -12.75 -17.36 1.56
C SER A 100 -11.83 -18.44 0.96
N LEU A 101 -10.51 -18.19 0.99
CA LEU A 101 -9.47 -19.13 0.56
C LEU A 101 -8.87 -19.93 1.74
N GLY A 102 -9.37 -19.74 2.97
CA GLY A 102 -8.82 -20.36 4.17
C GLY A 102 -7.47 -19.80 4.60
N VAL A 103 -7.11 -18.62 4.12
CA VAL A 103 -5.83 -17.97 4.48
C VAL A 103 -6.06 -17.01 5.63
N THR A 104 -5.42 -17.30 6.77
CA THR A 104 -5.31 -16.35 7.90
C THR A 104 -3.93 -15.72 7.85
N VAL A 105 -3.86 -14.41 7.82
CA VAL A 105 -2.60 -13.66 7.88
C VAL A 105 -2.58 -12.89 9.17
N ASP A 106 -1.76 -13.34 10.12
CA ASP A 106 -1.45 -12.56 11.31
C ASP A 106 -0.47 -11.45 10.91
N GLU A 107 -0.94 -10.22 10.95
CA GLU A 107 -0.09 -9.06 10.66
C GLU A 107 0.66 -8.65 11.95
N PRO A 108 2.00 -8.68 11.96
CA PRO A 108 2.76 -8.24 13.11
C PRO A 108 2.41 -6.80 13.50
N LEU A 109 2.29 -6.52 14.80
CA LEU A 109 1.97 -5.19 15.32
C LEU A 109 2.88 -4.10 14.74
N ALA A 110 4.17 -4.39 14.58
CA ALA A 110 5.12 -3.46 13.98
C ALA A 110 4.71 -3.04 12.56
N ARG A 111 4.25 -3.97 11.74
CA ARG A 111 3.77 -3.68 10.38
C ARG A 111 2.47 -2.88 10.41
N HIS A 112 1.57 -3.20 11.33
CA HIS A 112 0.36 -2.43 11.53
C HIS A 112 0.67 -0.96 11.87
N LEU A 113 1.61 -0.73 12.80
CA LEU A 113 2.04 0.62 13.20
C LEU A 113 2.66 1.40 12.02
N LEU A 114 3.51 0.77 11.20
CA LEU A 114 4.09 1.41 10.02
C LEU A 114 3.04 1.84 8.99
N ARG A 115 1.93 1.12 8.91
CA ARG A 115 0.81 1.38 7.98
C ARG A 115 -0.23 2.36 8.50
N LEU A 116 -0.10 2.87 9.74
CA LEU A 116 -0.98 3.92 10.26
C LEU A 116 -0.87 5.21 9.44
N HIS A 117 0.30 5.45 8.86
CA HIS A 117 0.59 6.63 8.04
C HIS A 117 1.23 6.23 6.71
N THR A 118 0.99 7.06 5.68
CA THR A 118 1.73 6.97 4.43
C THR A 118 3.17 7.45 4.65
N PRO A 119 4.15 7.08 3.80
CA PRO A 119 5.50 7.64 3.89
C PRO A 119 5.53 9.15 3.80
N ASP A 120 4.63 9.75 2.99
CA ASP A 120 4.54 11.21 2.88
C ASP A 120 4.02 11.84 4.17
N GLU A 121 3.13 11.16 4.89
CA GLU A 121 2.67 11.61 6.21
C GLU A 121 3.78 11.47 7.25
N TRP A 122 4.51 10.35 7.25
CA TRP A 122 5.70 10.19 8.11
C TRP A 122 6.77 11.25 7.80
N ALA A 123 7.00 11.57 6.51
CA ALA A 123 7.94 12.62 6.10
C ALA A 123 7.50 14.00 6.59
N ARG A 124 6.20 14.32 6.47
CA ARG A 124 5.64 15.58 6.99
C ARG A 124 5.77 15.69 8.51
N LEU A 125 5.49 14.62 9.25
CA LEU A 125 5.64 14.58 10.70
C LEU A 125 7.13 14.75 11.12
N ALA A 126 8.03 14.05 10.44
CA ALA A 126 9.47 14.19 10.69
C ALA A 126 9.96 15.61 10.38
N GLY A 127 9.55 16.18 9.25
CA GLY A 127 9.90 17.54 8.84
C GLY A 127 9.37 18.60 9.80
N ALA A 128 8.12 18.49 10.22
CA ALA A 128 7.53 19.40 11.19
C ALA A 128 8.21 19.28 12.56
N GLY A 129 8.50 18.07 13.02
CA GLY A 129 9.23 17.81 14.27
C GLY A 129 10.64 18.39 14.25
N LEU A 130 11.39 18.19 13.15
CA LEU A 130 12.72 18.77 12.95
C LEU A 130 12.68 20.30 12.92
N GLY A 131 11.74 20.88 12.17
CA GLY A 131 11.58 22.33 12.09
C GLY A 131 11.29 22.96 13.47
N ALA A 132 10.37 22.37 14.22
CA ALA A 132 10.07 22.81 15.57
C ALA A 132 11.28 22.65 16.52
N TRP A 133 12.01 21.55 16.41
CA TRP A 133 13.22 21.29 17.21
C TRP A 133 14.30 22.35 16.95
N PHE A 134 14.64 22.61 15.68
CA PHE A 134 15.62 23.63 15.32
C PHE A 134 15.17 25.06 15.73
N LEU A 135 13.88 25.37 15.58
CA LEU A 135 13.32 26.64 16.03
C LEU A 135 13.51 26.82 17.55
N LEU A 136 13.19 25.80 18.34
CA LEU A 136 13.34 25.83 19.79
C LEU A 136 14.82 25.95 20.23
N LEU A 137 15.73 25.27 19.51
CA LEU A 137 17.17 25.44 19.73
C LEU A 137 17.61 26.88 19.45
N ALA A 138 17.22 27.47 18.32
CA ALA A 138 17.52 28.83 17.96
C ALA A 138 16.96 29.85 18.98
N LEU A 139 15.71 29.64 19.43
CA LEU A 139 15.11 30.47 20.48
C LEU A 139 15.85 30.36 21.82
N GLY A 140 16.33 29.14 22.14
CA GLY A 140 17.15 28.93 23.35
C GLY A 140 18.49 29.68 23.33
N GLU A 141 19.11 29.85 22.14
CA GLU A 141 20.33 30.62 21.97
C GLU A 141 20.08 32.14 21.97
N THR A 142 18.98 32.59 21.36
CA THR A 142 18.66 34.03 21.28
C THR A 142 18.02 34.57 22.56
N LEU A 143 17.40 33.72 23.37
CA LEU A 143 16.70 34.06 24.62
C LEU A 143 17.22 33.23 25.80
N PRO A 144 18.48 33.42 26.23
CA PRO A 144 19.11 32.57 27.24
C PRO A 144 18.35 32.52 28.58
N ALA A 145 17.70 33.60 28.96
CA ALA A 145 16.88 33.67 30.18
C ALA A 145 15.66 32.71 30.13
N LYS A 146 15.21 32.31 28.95
CA LYS A 146 14.05 31.37 28.75
C LYS A 146 14.50 29.97 28.37
N ARG A 147 15.77 29.69 28.24
CA ARG A 147 16.32 28.38 27.80
C ARG A 147 15.82 27.20 28.66
N ALA A 148 15.76 27.39 29.97
CA ALA A 148 15.25 26.38 30.89
C ALA A 148 13.76 26.08 30.66
N ALA A 149 12.97 27.10 30.35
CA ALA A 149 11.53 26.90 30.04
C ALA A 149 11.28 26.15 28.75
N PHE A 150 12.17 26.28 27.75
CA PHE A 150 12.07 25.58 26.47
C PHE A 150 12.71 24.18 26.47
N ALA A 151 13.54 23.85 27.48
CA ALA A 151 14.37 22.65 27.48
C ALA A 151 13.53 21.34 27.32
N TRP A 152 12.39 21.23 27.98
CA TRP A 152 11.53 20.05 27.86
C TRP A 152 10.88 19.94 26.46
N LEU A 153 10.39 21.06 25.91
CA LEU A 153 9.84 21.12 24.57
C LEU A 153 10.90 20.73 23.52
N THR A 154 12.10 21.26 23.63
CA THR A 154 13.22 20.94 22.73
C THR A 154 13.52 19.44 22.75
N LYS A 155 13.57 18.82 23.95
CA LYS A 155 13.76 17.36 24.07
C LYS A 155 12.61 16.60 23.45
N THR A 156 11.36 17.00 23.72
CA THR A 156 10.16 16.33 23.21
C THR A 156 10.11 16.37 21.68
N PHE A 157 10.30 17.53 21.06
CA PHE A 157 10.30 17.64 19.60
C PHE A 157 11.49 16.93 18.96
N GLY A 158 12.65 16.90 19.63
CA GLY A 158 13.79 16.10 19.19
C GLY A 158 13.48 14.61 19.16
N VAL A 159 12.84 14.09 20.21
CA VAL A 159 12.40 12.69 20.25
C VAL A 159 11.36 12.40 19.17
N ILE A 160 10.34 13.27 19.01
CA ILE A 160 9.33 13.12 17.97
C ILE A 160 9.98 13.08 16.58
N ALA A 161 10.92 13.97 16.30
CA ALA A 161 11.63 14.02 15.02
C ALA A 161 12.41 12.72 14.75
N ILE A 162 13.18 12.23 15.74
CA ILE A 162 13.96 10.99 15.62
C ILE A 162 13.03 9.79 15.40
N VAL A 163 11.98 9.66 16.22
CA VAL A 163 11.02 8.54 16.09
C VAL A 163 10.33 8.56 14.74
N SER A 164 9.83 9.73 14.32
CA SER A 164 9.15 9.85 13.01
C SER A 164 10.08 9.55 11.84
N ALA A 165 11.35 10.02 11.89
CA ALA A 165 12.35 9.72 10.88
C ALA A 165 12.71 8.22 10.84
N SER A 166 12.80 7.56 12.01
CA SER A 166 13.05 6.13 12.11
C SER A 166 11.89 5.32 11.53
N LEU A 167 10.65 5.71 11.82
CA LEU A 167 9.46 5.07 11.26
C LEU A 167 9.36 5.29 9.74
N LEU A 168 9.70 6.48 9.25
CA LEU A 168 9.80 6.74 7.81
C LEU A 168 10.85 5.84 7.14
N ALA A 169 12.03 5.73 7.73
CA ALA A 169 13.09 4.86 7.22
C ALA A 169 12.65 3.39 7.22
N ALA A 170 12.02 2.92 8.30
CA ALA A 170 11.48 1.57 8.40
C ALA A 170 10.37 1.30 7.37
N ALA A 171 9.44 2.25 7.18
CA ALA A 171 8.38 2.13 6.17
C ALA A 171 8.94 2.09 4.74
N HIS A 172 10.00 2.86 4.49
CA HIS A 172 10.67 2.86 3.19
C HIS A 172 11.46 1.57 2.95
N TRP A 173 12.13 1.06 3.99
CA TRP A 173 12.83 -0.22 3.97
C TRP A 173 11.87 -1.38 3.71
N GLU A 174 10.74 -1.42 4.43
CA GLU A 174 9.71 -2.45 4.23
C GLU A 174 9.20 -2.46 2.78
N ARG A 175 8.91 -1.30 2.21
CA ARG A 175 8.45 -1.19 0.81
C ARG A 175 9.50 -1.68 -0.20
N ARG A 176 10.79 -1.47 0.07
CA ARG A 176 11.87 -1.92 -0.83
C ARG A 176 12.18 -3.41 -0.71
N THR A 177 12.00 -3.98 0.47
CA THR A 177 12.39 -5.36 0.77
C THR A 177 11.22 -6.35 0.71
N ALA A 178 10.00 -5.91 0.96
CA ALA A 178 8.82 -6.74 0.89
C ALA A 178 8.31 -6.88 -0.54
N GLY A 179 9.06 -7.57 -1.39
CA GLY A 179 8.53 -8.05 -2.65
C GLY A 179 7.43 -9.08 -2.37
N LEU A 180 6.19 -8.65 -2.20
CA LEU A 180 5.05 -9.55 -2.10
C LEU A 180 4.57 -9.90 -3.51
N ALA A 181 4.29 -11.18 -3.75
CA ALA A 181 3.62 -11.65 -4.95
C ALA A 181 2.37 -12.42 -4.58
N VAL A 182 1.37 -12.33 -5.43
CA VAL A 182 0.09 -13.04 -5.28
C VAL A 182 -0.06 -14.01 -6.44
N VAL A 183 -0.36 -15.25 -6.17
CA VAL A 183 -0.69 -16.25 -7.19
C VAL A 183 -2.02 -15.86 -7.84
N VAL A 184 -2.06 -15.81 -9.17
CA VAL A 184 -3.23 -15.34 -9.95
C VAL A 184 -3.73 -16.38 -10.96
N VAL A 185 -3.24 -17.61 -10.81
CA VAL A 185 -3.68 -18.79 -11.56
C VAL A 185 -4.23 -19.82 -10.57
N PRO A 186 -5.12 -20.75 -11.00
CA PRO A 186 -5.69 -21.75 -10.09
C PRO A 186 -4.66 -22.53 -9.30
N GLU A 187 -3.57 -22.93 -9.94
CA GLU A 187 -2.43 -23.62 -9.33
C GLU A 187 -1.13 -23.19 -9.99
N ALA A 188 -0.19 -22.77 -9.17
CA ALA A 188 1.19 -22.44 -9.59
C ALA A 188 2.14 -23.52 -9.10
N ALA A 189 2.83 -24.19 -10.03
CA ALA A 189 3.83 -25.20 -9.72
C ALA A 189 5.09 -24.52 -9.18
N VAL A 190 5.51 -24.89 -7.98
CA VAL A 190 6.77 -24.44 -7.34
C VAL A 190 7.82 -25.52 -7.49
N ARG A 191 9.01 -25.13 -7.96
CA ARG A 191 10.11 -26.02 -8.31
C ARG A 191 11.36 -25.76 -7.45
N PRO A 192 12.24 -26.75 -7.27
CA PRO A 192 13.49 -26.54 -6.52
C PRO A 192 14.45 -25.56 -7.22
N GLY A 193 14.39 -25.47 -8.55
CA GLY A 193 15.22 -24.60 -9.38
C GLY A 193 14.44 -23.95 -10.51
N PRO A 194 14.99 -22.89 -11.14
CA PRO A 194 14.35 -22.15 -12.23
C PRO A 194 14.47 -22.90 -13.58
N LEU A 195 14.01 -24.15 -13.61
CA LEU A 195 14.07 -25.05 -14.76
C LEU A 195 12.69 -25.64 -15.04
N ALA A 196 12.21 -25.51 -16.28
CA ALA A 196 10.88 -25.97 -16.67
C ALA A 196 10.72 -27.49 -16.58
N GLU A 197 11.79 -28.26 -16.78
CA GLU A 197 11.82 -29.72 -16.75
C GLU A 197 11.84 -30.31 -15.33
N SER A 198 12.18 -29.49 -14.32
CA SER A 198 12.20 -29.95 -12.93
C SER A 198 10.79 -30.31 -12.46
N LYS A 199 10.66 -31.41 -11.75
CA LYS A 199 9.39 -31.76 -11.11
C LYS A 199 8.99 -30.69 -10.09
N ALA A 200 7.67 -30.40 -10.02
CA ALA A 200 7.16 -29.53 -8.99
C ALA A 200 7.36 -30.16 -7.60
N ALA A 201 7.91 -29.40 -6.66
CA ALA A 201 8.04 -29.79 -5.27
C ALA A 201 6.71 -29.69 -4.53
N PHE A 202 5.94 -28.65 -4.84
CA PHE A 202 4.59 -28.40 -4.32
C PHE A 202 3.86 -27.42 -5.25
N THR A 203 2.57 -27.18 -4.99
CA THR A 203 1.78 -26.17 -5.69
C THR A 203 1.31 -25.09 -4.74
N LEU A 204 1.17 -23.87 -5.26
CA LEU A 204 0.50 -22.75 -4.58
C LEU A 204 -0.83 -22.50 -5.29
N ARG A 205 -1.88 -22.30 -4.50
CA ARG A 205 -3.24 -22.06 -5.01
C ARG A 205 -3.45 -20.57 -5.32
N ASP A 206 -4.45 -20.29 -6.13
CA ASP A 206 -4.92 -18.93 -6.42
C ASP A 206 -5.09 -18.14 -5.11
N GLY A 207 -4.64 -16.88 -5.10
CA GLY A 207 -4.68 -16.01 -3.94
C GLY A 207 -3.61 -16.26 -2.88
N THR A 208 -2.75 -17.28 -3.03
CA THR A 208 -1.61 -17.44 -2.12
C THR A 208 -0.67 -16.25 -2.24
N GLU A 209 -0.38 -15.64 -1.09
CA GLU A 209 0.58 -14.56 -0.98
C GLU A 209 1.94 -15.12 -0.59
N ALA A 210 2.99 -14.72 -1.30
CA ALA A 210 4.35 -15.19 -1.08
C ALA A 210 5.35 -14.04 -1.15
N VAL A 211 6.40 -14.13 -0.33
CA VAL A 211 7.50 -13.16 -0.34
C VAL A 211 8.45 -13.54 -1.48
N VAL A 212 8.76 -12.58 -2.34
CA VAL A 212 9.76 -12.74 -3.41
C VAL A 212 11.15 -12.58 -2.81
N LEU A 213 11.94 -13.62 -2.89
CA LEU A 213 13.32 -13.67 -2.38
C LEU A 213 14.33 -13.29 -3.45
N ASP A 214 14.09 -13.75 -4.70
CA ASP A 214 14.99 -13.56 -5.84
C ASP A 214 14.21 -13.60 -7.15
N ALA A 215 14.84 -13.16 -8.25
CA ALA A 215 14.26 -13.19 -9.57
C ALA A 215 15.35 -13.57 -10.60
N LYS A 216 15.06 -14.55 -11.44
CA LYS A 216 15.95 -14.98 -12.52
C LYS A 216 15.13 -15.26 -13.77
N ASP A 217 15.39 -14.50 -14.81
CA ASP A 217 14.67 -14.60 -16.09
C ASP A 217 13.14 -14.60 -15.90
N ASP A 218 12.45 -15.62 -16.35
CA ASP A 218 11.01 -15.80 -16.20
C ASP A 218 10.59 -16.47 -14.88
N TRP A 219 11.47 -16.56 -13.91
CA TRP A 219 11.23 -17.21 -12.64
C TRP A 219 11.36 -16.25 -11.48
N LEU A 220 10.53 -16.48 -10.46
CA LEU A 220 10.62 -15.83 -9.16
C LEU A 220 10.85 -16.87 -8.08
N HIS A 221 11.87 -16.65 -7.24
CA HIS A 221 12.07 -17.43 -6.03
C HIS A 221 11.16 -16.87 -4.96
N VAL A 222 10.22 -17.65 -4.51
CA VAL A 222 9.19 -17.20 -3.57
C VAL A 222 9.20 -18.05 -2.30
N ARG A 223 8.73 -17.46 -1.19
CA ARG A 223 8.51 -18.13 0.08
C ARG A 223 7.08 -17.89 0.53
N ASP A 224 6.34 -18.95 0.80
CA ASP A 224 4.98 -18.87 1.32
C ASP A 224 4.93 -18.62 2.84
N SER A 225 3.73 -18.46 3.40
CA SER A 225 3.51 -18.28 4.84
C SER A 225 3.94 -19.50 5.66
N GLY A 226 3.96 -20.71 5.07
CA GLY A 226 4.44 -21.94 5.68
C GLY A 226 5.96 -22.10 5.61
N GLN A 227 6.72 -21.06 5.25
CA GLN A 227 8.18 -21.04 5.11
C GLN A 227 8.72 -21.99 4.01
N ARG A 228 7.86 -22.53 3.15
CA ARG A 228 8.28 -23.32 2.00
C ARG A 228 8.75 -22.37 0.90
N ALA A 229 9.91 -22.65 0.32
CA ALA A 229 10.50 -21.81 -0.71
C ALA A 229 10.76 -22.60 -1.99
N GLY A 230 10.72 -21.91 -3.12
CA GLY A 230 11.05 -22.45 -4.42
C GLY A 230 10.75 -21.48 -5.55
N TRP A 231 10.95 -21.95 -6.77
CA TRP A 231 10.84 -21.15 -7.98
C TRP A 231 9.48 -21.35 -8.65
N VAL A 232 8.81 -20.24 -8.95
CA VAL A 232 7.53 -20.19 -9.66
C VAL A 232 7.68 -19.36 -10.93
N LYS A 233 6.95 -19.72 -11.98
CA LYS A 233 6.95 -18.90 -13.21
C LYS A 233 6.35 -17.52 -12.95
N ARG A 234 6.97 -16.50 -13.51
CA ARG A 234 6.54 -15.09 -13.37
C ARG A 234 5.09 -14.88 -13.85
N GLU A 235 4.66 -15.56 -14.88
CA GLU A 235 3.29 -15.49 -15.43
C GLU A 235 2.21 -15.96 -14.45
N SER A 236 2.57 -16.81 -13.49
CA SER A 236 1.63 -17.40 -12.52
C SER A 236 1.40 -16.49 -11.31
N VAL A 237 2.16 -15.43 -11.15
CA VAL A 237 2.10 -14.56 -9.98
C VAL A 237 2.19 -13.09 -10.38
N TRP A 238 1.46 -12.25 -9.68
CA TRP A 238 1.57 -10.80 -9.81
C TRP A 238 2.33 -10.23 -8.63
N ARG A 239 3.43 -9.55 -8.94
CA ARG A 239 4.28 -8.91 -7.93
C ARG A 239 3.70 -7.55 -7.55
N LEU A 240 3.57 -7.32 -6.24
CA LEU A 240 3.28 -6.01 -5.71
C LEU A 240 4.54 -5.14 -5.77
N PRO A 241 4.44 -3.89 -6.25
CA PRO A 241 5.57 -2.97 -6.39
C PRO A 241 6.05 -2.43 -5.03
#